data_40744fb57ef74de95d8eec94b29c1dc2
#
_entry.id   40744fb57ef74de95d8eec94b29c1dc2
#
_cell.length_a   1.000
_cell.length_b   1.000
_cell.length_c   1.000
_cell.angle_alpha   90.00
_cell.angle_beta   90.00
_cell.angle_gamma   90.00
#
_symmetry.space_group_name_H-M   'P 1'
#
loop_
_entity.id
_entity.type
_entity.pdbx_description
1 polymer ?
#
loop_
_entity_poly.entity_id
_entity_poly.type
_entity_poly.pdbx_seq_one_letter_code
_entity_poly.pdbx_strand_id
1 'polypeptide(L)'
;MTKVTRSMSVAALALCLGAASLAAQGPVQGDFQWYIGGQAGVLVFRTPAQTRGGMFMAGANTLITARRTGLLLSVEEGVGSNEQSAYFDATGTTQTVQFNDIRKYSAVLMAFPIRSAAQPYLGVGVGILHAVNPQPTGTAFATPAALAQAQQDAVDLGSTGFATVVGGLQFKVGRFVAFGQYQLTSAQGDKTTSSGATGRLIVGATHTFSGGLRISLGSAREAPRAGY
;
A
#
# COMPACT_ATOMS: atom_id res chain seq x y z
N MET A 1 -1.71 17.27 28.84
CA MET A 1 -2.13 15.92 28.38
C MET A 1 -1.32 15.41 27.17
N THR A 2 0.00 15.58 27.12
CA THR A 2 0.85 15.29 25.92
C THR A 2 1.95 14.26 26.14
N LYS A 3 2.00 13.56 27.28
CA LYS A 3 3.07 12.57 27.56
C LYS A 3 2.69 11.10 27.31
N VAL A 4 1.41 10.75 27.14
CA VAL A 4 0.96 9.36 27.01
C VAL A 4 1.08 8.83 25.56
N THR A 5 0.96 9.70 24.57
CA THR A 5 0.98 9.31 23.14
C THR A 5 2.37 8.93 22.63
N ARG A 6 3.46 9.41 23.22
CA ARG A 6 4.84 9.07 22.79
C ARG A 6 5.32 7.70 23.26
N SER A 7 4.84 7.21 24.38
CA SER A 7 5.26 5.89 24.90
C SER A 7 4.63 4.70 24.18
N MET A 8 3.44 4.84 23.59
CA MET A 8 2.82 3.74 22.82
C MET A 8 3.52 3.47 21.49
N SER A 9 4.05 4.49 20.83
CA SER A 9 4.75 4.33 19.54
C SER A 9 6.09 3.61 19.68
N VAL A 10 6.81 3.82 20.79
CA VAL A 10 8.10 3.16 21.06
C VAL A 10 7.89 1.69 21.47
N ALA A 11 6.83 1.38 22.22
CA ALA A 11 6.52 0.02 22.64
C ALA A 11 6.11 -0.87 21.46
N ALA A 12 5.35 -0.34 20.51
CA ALA A 12 4.96 -1.09 19.29
C ALA A 12 6.16 -1.39 18.40
N LEU A 13 7.10 -0.45 18.26
CA LEU A 13 8.34 -0.64 17.49
C LEU A 13 9.28 -1.65 18.15
N ALA A 14 9.38 -1.66 19.48
CA ALA A 14 10.19 -2.62 20.24
C ALA A 14 9.64 -4.05 20.18
N LEU A 15 8.30 -4.24 20.13
CA LEU A 15 7.69 -5.56 19.95
C LEU A 15 7.97 -6.13 18.55
N CYS A 16 8.00 -5.30 17.51
CA CYS A 16 8.32 -5.75 16.15
C CYS A 16 9.79 -6.14 15.99
N LEU A 17 10.71 -5.44 16.65
CA LEU A 17 12.16 -5.76 16.63
C LEU A 17 12.51 -6.99 17.48
N GLY A 18 11.79 -7.24 18.58
CA GLY A 18 11.97 -8.42 19.41
C GLY A 18 11.52 -9.72 18.73
N ALA A 19 10.49 -9.67 17.89
CA ALA A 19 10.01 -10.84 17.15
C ALA A 19 10.95 -11.26 16.00
N ALA A 20 11.74 -10.33 15.46
CA ALA A 20 12.70 -10.62 14.40
C ALA A 20 13.95 -11.38 14.90
N SER A 21 14.37 -11.16 16.14
CA SER A 21 15.56 -11.81 16.72
C SER A 21 15.33 -13.27 17.14
N LEU A 22 14.09 -13.70 17.39
CA LEU A 22 13.75 -15.10 17.70
C LEU A 22 13.71 -16.02 16.47
N ALA A 23 13.67 -15.44 15.25
CA ALA A 23 13.66 -16.20 14.00
C ALA A 23 15.06 -16.46 13.42
N ALA A 24 16.12 -15.85 13.96
CA ALA A 24 17.47 -15.87 13.40
C ALA A 24 18.37 -17.01 13.88
N GLN A 25 17.89 -17.89 14.77
CA GLN A 25 18.71 -18.94 15.36
C GLN A 25 18.30 -20.34 14.88
N GLY A 26 18.76 -20.74 13.73
CA GLY A 26 18.69 -22.13 13.24
C GLY A 26 19.19 -22.24 11.80
N PRO A 27 19.75 -23.40 11.39
CA PRO A 27 20.16 -23.58 10.00
C PRO A 27 18.96 -23.39 9.08
N VAL A 28 19.06 -22.44 8.18
CA VAL A 28 18.01 -22.08 7.23
C VAL A 28 17.95 -23.16 6.14
N GLN A 29 17.31 -24.28 6.44
CA GLN A 29 16.74 -25.15 5.41
C GLN A 29 15.37 -24.54 5.02
N GLY A 30 15.39 -23.46 4.27
CA GLY A 30 14.19 -22.77 3.87
C GLY A 30 13.71 -23.27 2.53
N ASP A 31 12.63 -24.07 2.51
CA ASP A 31 11.86 -24.27 1.29
C ASP A 31 11.17 -22.94 0.97
N PHE A 32 11.78 -22.16 0.08
CA PHE A 32 11.13 -20.97 -0.48
C PHE A 32 10.05 -21.42 -1.45
N GLN A 33 8.84 -20.90 -1.26
CA GLN A 33 7.74 -21.11 -2.19
C GLN A 33 7.35 -19.80 -2.83
N TRP A 34 7.23 -19.81 -4.14
CA TRP A 34 6.86 -18.67 -4.95
C TRP A 34 5.43 -18.79 -5.42
N TYR A 35 4.69 -17.72 -5.31
CA TYR A 35 3.32 -17.62 -5.78
C TYR A 35 3.18 -16.34 -6.60
N ILE A 36 2.41 -16.43 -7.71
CA ILE A 36 1.98 -15.28 -8.49
C ILE A 36 0.47 -15.31 -8.57
N GLY A 37 -0.17 -14.16 -8.55
CA GLY A 37 -1.63 -14.13 -8.59
C GLY A 37 -2.21 -12.77 -8.92
N GLY A 38 -3.54 -12.78 -9.05
CA GLY A 38 -4.36 -11.60 -9.21
C GLY A 38 -5.19 -11.33 -7.96
N GLN A 39 -5.55 -10.08 -7.78
CA GLN A 39 -6.45 -9.62 -6.73
C GLN A 39 -7.37 -8.52 -7.22
N ALA A 40 -8.55 -8.45 -6.60
CA ALA A 40 -9.51 -7.38 -6.82
C ALA A 40 -10.15 -6.99 -5.49
N GLY A 41 -10.63 -5.76 -5.39
CA GLY A 41 -11.20 -5.27 -4.16
C GLY A 41 -11.73 -3.84 -4.25
N VAL A 42 -11.88 -3.22 -3.09
CA VAL A 42 -12.35 -1.84 -2.96
C VAL A 42 -11.39 -1.07 -2.07
N LEU A 43 -10.94 0.08 -2.55
CA LEU A 43 -10.21 1.10 -1.79
C LEU A 43 -11.19 2.14 -1.29
N VAL A 44 -11.19 2.38 0.01
CA VAL A 44 -11.93 3.48 0.65
C VAL A 44 -10.94 4.51 1.14
N PHE A 45 -11.14 5.76 0.74
CA PHE A 45 -10.23 6.87 1.04
C PHE A 45 -11.01 8.17 1.27
N ARG A 46 -10.30 9.24 1.60
CA ARG A 46 -10.82 10.61 1.74
C ARG A 46 -9.94 11.56 0.95
N THR A 47 -10.52 12.64 0.49
CA THR A 47 -9.80 13.77 -0.11
C THR A 47 -10.16 15.06 0.64
N PRO A 48 -9.41 16.15 0.48
CA PRO A 48 -9.80 17.45 1.02
C PRO A 48 -11.18 17.94 0.55
N ALA A 49 -11.60 17.55 -0.66
CA ALA A 49 -12.88 17.94 -1.25
C ALA A 49 -14.03 16.96 -0.94
N GLN A 50 -13.73 15.71 -0.54
CA GLN A 50 -14.73 14.66 -0.34
C GLN A 50 -14.48 13.91 0.97
N THR A 51 -15.50 13.78 1.79
CA THR A 51 -15.43 13.07 3.08
C THR A 51 -15.29 11.55 2.92
N ARG A 52 -15.67 10.99 1.79
CA ARG A 52 -15.57 9.56 1.49
C ARG A 52 -15.52 9.37 -0.03
N GLY A 53 -14.44 8.76 -0.49
CA GLY A 53 -14.28 8.20 -1.83
C GLY A 53 -14.18 6.69 -1.74
N GLY A 54 -14.60 6.02 -2.80
CA GLY A 54 -14.48 4.57 -2.93
C GLY A 54 -14.22 4.20 -4.39
N MET A 55 -13.24 3.31 -4.60
CA MET A 55 -12.88 2.93 -5.96
C MET A 55 -12.61 1.43 -6.03
N PHE A 56 -13.00 0.81 -7.14
CA PHE A 56 -12.64 -0.59 -7.42
C PHE A 56 -11.15 -0.68 -7.72
N MET A 57 -10.48 -1.65 -7.10
CA MET A 57 -9.06 -1.93 -7.29
C MET A 57 -8.89 -3.30 -7.93
N ALA A 58 -8.01 -3.41 -8.90
CA ALA A 58 -7.56 -4.69 -9.43
C ALA A 58 -6.05 -4.68 -9.59
N GLY A 59 -5.41 -5.84 -9.49
CA GLY A 59 -3.96 -5.88 -9.61
C GLY A 59 -3.37 -7.27 -9.55
N ALA A 60 -2.05 -7.29 -9.59
CA ALA A 60 -1.24 -8.49 -9.49
C ALA A 60 -0.41 -8.48 -8.20
N ASN A 61 -0.08 -9.67 -7.73
CA ASN A 61 0.80 -9.81 -6.58
C ASN A 61 1.72 -11.02 -6.73
N THR A 62 2.87 -10.93 -6.07
CA THR A 62 3.81 -12.03 -5.89
C THR A 62 4.05 -12.23 -4.42
N LEU A 63 3.91 -13.47 -3.94
CA LEU A 63 4.19 -13.84 -2.56
C LEU A 63 5.33 -14.85 -2.54
N ILE A 64 6.39 -14.51 -1.82
CA ILE A 64 7.52 -15.40 -1.56
C ILE A 64 7.42 -15.80 -0.10
N THR A 65 7.29 -17.08 0.20
CA THR A 65 7.22 -17.57 1.58
C THR A 65 8.44 -18.37 1.95
N ALA A 66 8.91 -18.18 3.18
CA ALA A 66 9.94 -18.97 3.82
C ALA A 66 9.43 -19.41 5.20
N ARG A 67 9.19 -20.70 5.39
CA ARG A 67 8.61 -21.25 6.63
C ARG A 67 7.33 -20.51 7.04
N ARG A 68 7.38 -19.69 8.11
CA ARG A 68 6.23 -18.95 8.68
C ARG A 68 6.22 -17.48 8.32
N THR A 69 7.11 -17.05 7.45
CA THR A 69 7.20 -15.65 7.01
C THR A 69 7.04 -15.57 5.50
N GLY A 70 6.81 -14.37 4.99
CA GLY A 70 6.74 -14.14 3.55
C GLY A 70 6.95 -12.67 3.22
N LEU A 71 7.28 -12.44 1.96
CA LEU A 71 7.32 -11.12 1.35
C LEU A 71 6.23 -11.07 0.28
N LEU A 72 5.26 -10.18 0.45
CA LEU A 72 4.22 -9.89 -0.52
C LEU A 72 4.57 -8.60 -1.25
N LEU A 73 4.68 -8.68 -2.56
CA LEU A 73 4.79 -7.53 -3.45
C LEU A 73 3.50 -7.41 -4.24
N SER A 74 2.91 -6.22 -4.31
CA SER A 74 1.69 -5.99 -5.07
C SER A 74 1.72 -4.69 -5.85
N VAL A 75 1.05 -4.75 -7.01
CA VAL A 75 0.74 -3.61 -7.86
C VAL A 75 -0.75 -3.64 -8.10
N GLU A 76 -1.43 -2.57 -7.73
CA GLU A 76 -2.88 -2.44 -7.86
C GLU A 76 -3.20 -1.14 -8.57
N GLU A 77 -4.20 -1.17 -9.42
CA GLU A 77 -4.76 0.01 -10.09
C GLU A 77 -6.23 0.13 -9.73
N GLY A 78 -6.61 1.29 -9.26
CA GLY A 78 -7.98 1.65 -8.96
C GLY A 78 -8.56 2.44 -10.11
N VAL A 79 -9.70 1.98 -10.59
CA VAL A 79 -10.47 2.67 -11.61
C VAL A 79 -11.62 3.35 -10.91
N GLY A 80 -11.60 4.67 -10.88
CA GLY A 80 -12.62 5.52 -10.27
C GLY A 80 -13.37 6.33 -11.31
N SER A 81 -14.31 7.11 -10.84
CA SER A 81 -15.07 8.05 -11.65
C SER A 81 -14.99 9.43 -11.05
N ASN A 82 -14.12 10.27 -11.63
CA ASN A 82 -14.10 11.71 -11.35
C ASN A 82 -13.94 12.07 -9.86
N GLU A 83 -12.98 11.47 -9.19
CA GLU A 83 -12.66 11.78 -7.79
C GLU A 83 -12.13 13.21 -7.69
N GLN A 84 -12.66 13.97 -6.74
CA GLN A 84 -12.28 15.36 -6.54
C GLN A 84 -11.39 15.53 -5.31
N SER A 85 -10.40 16.39 -5.44
CA SER A 85 -9.50 16.78 -4.37
C SER A 85 -9.21 18.29 -4.46
N ALA A 86 -8.51 18.82 -3.46
CA ALA A 86 -8.07 20.19 -3.44
C ALA A 86 -6.70 20.33 -2.77
N TYR A 87 -5.96 21.36 -3.15
CA TYR A 87 -4.70 21.75 -2.52
C TYR A 87 -4.58 23.27 -2.49
N PHE A 88 -3.63 23.81 -1.75
CA PHE A 88 -3.33 25.25 -1.74
C PHE A 88 -2.16 25.53 -2.66
N ASP A 89 -2.32 26.49 -3.57
CA ASP A 89 -1.21 26.97 -4.40
C ASP A 89 -0.25 27.86 -3.55
N ALA A 90 0.84 28.31 -4.17
CA ALA A 90 1.85 29.14 -3.53
C ALA A 90 1.31 30.46 -2.96
N THR A 91 0.16 30.93 -3.43
CA THR A 91 -0.51 32.15 -2.95
C THR A 91 -1.49 31.87 -1.82
N GLY A 92 -1.70 30.59 -1.45
CA GLY A 92 -2.68 30.16 -0.47
C GLY A 92 -4.11 30.03 -1.05
N THR A 93 -4.26 30.12 -2.37
CA THR A 93 -5.56 29.93 -3.03
C THR A 93 -5.85 28.44 -3.18
N THR A 94 -7.10 28.04 -2.90
CA THR A 94 -7.52 26.64 -3.07
C THR A 94 -7.68 26.31 -4.54
N GLN A 95 -6.94 25.31 -4.99
CA GLN A 95 -7.05 24.72 -6.32
C GLN A 95 -7.78 23.39 -6.25
N THR A 96 -8.77 23.20 -7.11
CA THR A 96 -9.51 21.93 -7.23
C THR A 96 -8.87 21.04 -8.29
N VAL A 97 -8.76 19.74 -7.98
CA VAL A 97 -8.15 18.74 -8.85
C VAL A 97 -9.11 17.58 -9.00
N GLN A 98 -9.18 17.02 -10.19
CA GLN A 98 -9.90 15.80 -10.51
C GLN A 98 -8.94 14.72 -10.99
N PHE A 99 -9.14 13.49 -10.53
CA PHE A 99 -8.41 12.31 -10.98
C PHE A 99 -9.34 11.09 -11.08
N ASN A 100 -9.03 10.15 -11.96
CA ASN A 100 -9.86 8.98 -12.19
C ASN A 100 -9.23 7.70 -11.63
N ASP A 101 -7.92 7.62 -11.65
CA ASP A 101 -7.20 6.39 -11.35
C ASP A 101 -6.20 6.61 -10.22
N ILE A 102 -6.03 5.56 -9.41
CA ILE A 102 -5.02 5.48 -8.35
C ILE A 102 -4.19 4.22 -8.57
N ARG A 103 -2.87 4.36 -8.61
CA ARG A 103 -1.94 3.22 -8.57
C ARG A 103 -1.37 3.06 -7.18
N LYS A 104 -1.33 1.82 -6.71
CA LYS A 104 -0.77 1.47 -5.42
C LYS A 104 0.28 0.38 -5.60
N TYR A 105 1.48 0.65 -5.11
CA TYR A 105 2.60 -0.30 -5.06
C TYR A 105 2.89 -0.58 -3.60
N SER A 106 3.01 -1.85 -3.22
CA SER A 106 3.33 -2.19 -1.83
C SER A 106 4.26 -3.37 -1.70
N ALA A 107 5.08 -3.33 -0.65
CA ALA A 107 5.92 -4.41 -0.18
C ALA A 107 5.59 -4.67 1.30
N VAL A 108 5.17 -5.90 1.61
CA VAL A 108 4.67 -6.29 2.93
C VAL A 108 5.40 -7.52 3.42
N LEU A 109 6.00 -7.44 4.59
CA LEU A 109 6.51 -8.58 5.33
C LEU A 109 5.35 -9.24 6.07
N MET A 110 5.14 -10.53 5.83
CA MET A 110 4.02 -11.30 6.33
C MET A 110 4.48 -12.37 7.33
N ALA A 111 3.63 -12.65 8.31
CA ALA A 111 3.77 -13.76 9.24
C ALA A 111 2.54 -14.67 9.15
N PHE A 112 2.78 -15.98 9.14
CA PHE A 112 1.79 -17.04 9.10
C PHE A 112 1.86 -17.84 10.42
N PRO A 113 1.13 -17.43 11.46
CA PRO A 113 1.24 -18.07 12.79
C PRO A 113 0.79 -19.53 12.78
N ILE A 114 -0.15 -19.87 11.91
CA ILE A 114 -0.75 -21.22 11.82
C ILE A 114 -0.48 -21.80 10.41
N ARG A 115 -0.03 -23.06 10.38
CA ARG A 115 0.14 -23.86 9.16
C ARG A 115 -0.96 -24.90 9.07
N SER A 116 -2.01 -24.58 8.35
CA SER A 116 -3.13 -25.45 8.04
C SER A 116 -3.64 -25.17 6.62
N ALA A 117 -4.67 -25.85 6.17
CA ALA A 117 -5.31 -25.54 4.90
C ALA A 117 -5.87 -24.10 4.88
N ALA A 118 -6.37 -23.63 6.03
CA ALA A 118 -6.77 -22.24 6.26
C ALA A 118 -5.69 -21.55 7.10
N GLN A 119 -5.00 -20.57 6.52
CA GLN A 119 -3.86 -19.90 7.15
C GLN A 119 -4.18 -18.42 7.37
N PRO A 120 -4.44 -17.99 8.60
CA PRO A 120 -4.48 -16.59 8.93
C PRO A 120 -3.08 -15.99 8.80
N TYR A 121 -3.01 -14.70 8.43
CA TYR A 121 -1.76 -13.99 8.33
C TYR A 121 -1.92 -12.53 8.75
N LEU A 122 -0.81 -11.97 9.18
CA LEU A 122 -0.63 -10.56 9.47
C LEU A 122 0.63 -10.08 8.75
N GLY A 123 0.66 -8.80 8.39
CA GLY A 123 1.83 -8.22 7.74
C GLY A 123 1.95 -6.74 8.03
N VAL A 124 3.18 -6.26 7.92
CA VAL A 124 3.52 -4.84 7.98
C VAL A 124 4.38 -4.49 6.78
N GLY A 125 4.21 -3.31 6.24
CA GLY A 125 4.93 -2.95 5.03
C GLY A 125 4.90 -1.46 4.73
N VAL A 126 5.40 -1.16 3.54
CA VAL A 126 5.46 0.19 2.99
C VAL A 126 4.97 0.18 1.56
N GLY A 127 4.62 1.33 1.05
CA GLY A 127 4.21 1.45 -0.33
C GLY A 127 4.17 2.90 -0.82
N ILE A 128 3.80 3.03 -2.08
CA ILE A 128 3.58 4.31 -2.75
C ILE A 128 2.17 4.27 -3.33
N LEU A 129 1.43 5.34 -3.11
CA LEU A 129 0.13 5.58 -3.70
C LEU A 129 0.28 6.78 -4.64
N HIS A 130 -0.21 6.64 -5.86
CA HIS A 130 -0.06 7.63 -6.92
C HIS A 130 -1.42 7.87 -7.59
N ALA A 131 -1.93 9.12 -7.52
CA ALA A 131 -3.06 9.57 -8.32
C ALA A 131 -2.59 9.78 -9.76
N VAL A 132 -3.24 9.11 -10.71
CA VAL A 132 -2.83 9.12 -12.12
C VAL A 132 -3.45 10.30 -12.82
N ASN A 133 -2.63 11.09 -13.55
CA ASN A 133 -3.05 12.22 -14.35
C ASN A 133 -4.04 13.17 -13.65
N PRO A 134 -3.71 13.71 -12.47
CA PRO A 134 -4.58 14.66 -11.80
C PRO A 134 -4.70 15.93 -12.64
N GLN A 135 -5.93 16.38 -12.89
CA GLN A 135 -6.22 17.55 -13.72
C GLN A 135 -6.79 18.67 -12.85
N PRO A 136 -6.19 19.87 -12.84
CA PRO A 136 -6.78 21.04 -12.23
C PRO A 136 -8.12 21.39 -12.86
N THR A 137 -9.14 21.64 -12.04
CA THR A 137 -10.51 21.96 -12.47
C THR A 137 -11.03 23.18 -11.74
N GLY A 138 -12.02 23.84 -12.30
CA GLY A 138 -12.83 24.87 -11.59
C GLY A 138 -12.28 26.29 -11.57
N THR A 139 -11.09 26.58 -12.07
CA THR A 139 -10.53 27.93 -12.15
C THR A 139 -10.11 28.26 -13.56
N ALA A 140 -10.52 29.40 -14.08
CA ALA A 140 -9.97 29.92 -15.30
C ALA A 140 -8.54 30.42 -15.03
N PHE A 141 -7.53 29.70 -15.51
CA PHE A 141 -6.15 30.13 -15.38
C PHE A 141 -5.87 31.31 -16.30
N ALA A 142 -5.26 32.35 -15.75
CA ALA A 142 -5.01 33.61 -16.46
C ALA A 142 -4.05 33.43 -17.65
N THR A 143 -3.18 32.42 -17.58
CA THR A 143 -2.19 32.12 -18.62
C THR A 143 -1.98 30.63 -18.79
N PRO A 144 -1.54 30.15 -20.00
CA PRO A 144 -1.16 28.73 -20.16
C PRO A 144 -0.04 28.29 -19.22
N ALA A 145 0.88 29.19 -18.85
CA ALA A 145 1.96 28.90 -17.92
C ALA A 145 1.40 28.61 -16.49
N ALA A 146 0.39 29.37 -16.05
CA ALA A 146 -0.27 29.12 -14.74
C ALA A 146 -0.99 27.76 -14.74
N LEU A 147 -1.64 27.37 -15.81
CA LEU A 147 -2.24 26.03 -15.95
C LEU A 147 -1.19 24.94 -15.91
N ALA A 148 -0.09 25.09 -16.66
CA ALA A 148 0.99 24.10 -16.66
C ALA A 148 1.63 23.94 -15.27
N GLN A 149 1.81 25.05 -14.53
CA GLN A 149 2.29 25.01 -13.15
C GLN A 149 1.31 24.26 -12.23
N ALA A 150 0.02 24.57 -12.31
CA ALA A 150 -1.01 23.90 -11.52
C ALA A 150 -1.08 22.38 -11.83
N GLN A 151 -0.89 21.98 -13.07
CA GLN A 151 -0.80 20.57 -13.47
C GLN A 151 0.43 19.90 -12.85
N GLN A 152 1.58 20.55 -12.87
CA GLN A 152 2.80 20.02 -12.27
C GLN A 152 2.63 19.86 -10.75
N ASP A 153 2.08 20.87 -10.08
CA ASP A 153 1.80 20.81 -8.65
C ASP A 153 0.84 19.66 -8.29
N ALA A 154 -0.21 19.48 -9.06
CA ALA A 154 -1.14 18.38 -8.87
C ALA A 154 -0.46 17.00 -9.02
N VAL A 155 0.43 16.83 -10.00
CA VAL A 155 1.22 15.61 -10.19
C VAL A 155 2.16 15.38 -9.01
N ASP A 156 2.89 16.41 -8.57
CA ASP A 156 3.82 16.31 -7.46
C ASP A 156 3.12 15.96 -6.13
N LEU A 157 1.92 16.51 -5.89
CA LEU A 157 1.08 16.22 -4.74
C LEU A 157 0.32 14.89 -4.85
N GLY A 158 0.23 14.32 -6.07
CA GLY A 158 -0.46 13.08 -6.36
C GLY A 158 0.27 11.81 -5.91
N SER A 159 1.58 11.90 -5.62
CA SER A 159 2.38 10.76 -5.21
C SER A 159 2.75 10.83 -3.75
N THR A 160 2.56 9.73 -3.01
CA THR A 160 2.86 9.72 -1.57
C THR A 160 3.19 8.34 -1.06
N GLY A 161 4.18 8.28 -0.16
CA GLY A 161 4.57 7.08 0.54
C GLY A 161 3.65 6.79 1.73
N PHE A 162 3.43 5.52 2.04
CA PHE A 162 2.65 5.09 3.20
C PHE A 162 3.29 3.90 3.91
N ALA A 163 3.03 3.76 5.21
CA ALA A 163 3.18 2.53 5.95
C ALA A 163 1.85 1.76 5.96
N THR A 164 1.89 0.44 6.02
CA THR A 164 0.68 -0.38 5.96
C THR A 164 0.72 -1.54 6.93
N VAL A 165 -0.48 -1.91 7.40
CA VAL A 165 -0.75 -3.16 8.12
C VAL A 165 -1.75 -3.96 7.31
N VAL A 166 -1.49 -5.25 7.14
CA VAL A 166 -2.35 -6.19 6.42
C VAL A 166 -2.75 -7.31 7.34
N GLY A 167 -4.01 -7.70 7.32
CA GLY A 167 -4.53 -8.90 7.97
C GLY A 167 -5.43 -9.67 7.03
N GLY A 168 -5.35 -11.00 7.05
CA GLY A 168 -6.14 -11.79 6.13
C GLY A 168 -6.13 -13.28 6.42
N LEU A 169 -6.82 -14.00 5.55
CA LEU A 169 -6.94 -15.44 5.57
C LEU A 169 -6.67 -15.98 4.17
N GLN A 170 -5.88 -17.05 4.08
CA GLN A 170 -5.68 -17.77 2.82
C GLN A 170 -6.02 -19.26 2.96
N PHE A 171 -6.51 -19.84 1.87
CA PHE A 171 -6.87 -21.25 1.75
C PHE A 171 -6.05 -21.89 0.65
N LYS A 172 -5.33 -22.96 0.98
CA LYS A 172 -4.52 -23.72 0.02
C LYS A 172 -5.27 -24.95 -0.48
N VAL A 173 -5.43 -25.05 -1.79
CA VAL A 173 -6.01 -26.22 -2.46
C VAL A 173 -5.07 -26.65 -3.60
N GLY A 174 -4.24 -27.64 -3.35
CA GLY A 174 -3.21 -28.05 -4.30
C GLY A 174 -2.21 -26.94 -4.61
N ARG A 175 -2.14 -26.52 -5.87
CA ARG A 175 -1.28 -25.42 -6.34
C ARG A 175 -1.92 -24.03 -6.23
N PHE A 176 -3.22 -23.99 -5.92
CA PHE A 176 -3.98 -22.74 -5.83
C PHE A 176 -4.07 -22.28 -4.38
N VAL A 177 -4.07 -20.97 -4.22
CA VAL A 177 -4.27 -20.29 -2.94
C VAL A 177 -5.30 -19.19 -3.15
N ALA A 178 -6.50 -19.38 -2.60
CA ALA A 178 -7.49 -18.31 -2.48
C ALA A 178 -7.21 -17.49 -1.23
N PHE A 179 -7.39 -16.19 -1.28
CA PHE A 179 -7.18 -15.32 -0.12
C PHE A 179 -8.16 -14.16 -0.06
N GLY A 180 -8.40 -13.70 1.16
CA GLY A 180 -9.08 -12.45 1.46
C GLY A 180 -8.27 -11.65 2.46
N GLN A 181 -8.16 -10.34 2.28
CA GLN A 181 -7.36 -9.47 3.13
C GLN A 181 -8.00 -8.09 3.33
N TYR A 182 -7.68 -7.52 4.46
CA TYR A 182 -7.88 -6.13 4.78
C TYR A 182 -6.53 -5.47 4.95
N GLN A 183 -6.38 -4.30 4.35
CA GLN A 183 -5.18 -3.49 4.43
C GLN A 183 -5.55 -2.09 4.92
N LEU A 184 -4.85 -1.64 5.96
CA LEU A 184 -4.91 -0.29 6.50
C LEU A 184 -3.60 0.42 6.19
N THR A 185 -3.66 1.59 5.55
CA THR A 185 -2.48 2.43 5.33
C THR A 185 -2.44 3.58 6.34
N SER A 186 -1.24 4.05 6.63
CA SER A 186 -1.07 5.25 7.46
C SER A 186 -1.65 6.49 6.79
N ALA A 187 -2.05 7.45 7.61
CA ALA A 187 -2.27 8.81 7.13
C ALA A 187 -0.95 9.39 6.60
N GLN A 188 -1.08 10.19 5.57
CA GLN A 188 0.04 10.84 4.91
C GLN A 188 0.20 12.26 5.45
N GLY A 189 1.42 12.77 5.52
CA GLY A 189 1.72 14.16 5.86
C GLY A 189 1.49 15.11 4.69
N ASP A 190 1.26 16.39 4.96
CA ASP A 190 1.23 17.41 3.92
C ASP A 190 2.59 17.50 3.24
N LYS A 191 2.57 17.80 1.96
CA LYS A 191 3.74 17.92 1.11
C LYS A 191 3.75 19.32 0.51
N THR A 192 4.94 19.88 0.34
CA THR A 192 5.13 21.16 -0.35
C THR A 192 5.89 20.91 -1.64
N THR A 193 5.39 21.43 -2.75
CA THR A 193 6.03 21.32 -4.06
C THR A 193 7.16 22.36 -4.18
N SER A 194 7.94 22.25 -5.25
CA SER A 194 9.00 23.22 -5.56
C SER A 194 8.46 24.62 -5.88
N SER A 195 7.23 24.74 -6.33
CA SER A 195 6.54 26.02 -6.57
C SER A 195 6.02 26.66 -5.30
N GLY A 196 5.97 25.92 -4.18
CA GLY A 196 5.36 26.37 -2.92
C GLY A 196 3.91 25.94 -2.73
N ALA A 197 3.30 25.20 -3.64
CA ALA A 197 1.98 24.62 -3.44
C ALA A 197 2.02 23.58 -2.32
N THR A 198 0.98 23.53 -1.48
CA THR A 198 0.95 22.72 -0.27
C THR A 198 -0.33 21.93 -0.17
N GLY A 199 -0.22 20.65 0.23
CA GLY A 199 -1.36 19.78 0.48
C GLY A 199 -1.08 18.33 0.13
N ARG A 200 -2.15 17.60 -0.15
CA ARG A 200 -2.16 16.20 -0.57
C ARG A 200 -3.50 15.88 -1.24
N LEU A 201 -3.50 15.00 -2.21
CA LEU A 201 -4.73 14.64 -2.90
C LEU A 201 -5.57 13.62 -2.13
N ILE A 202 -4.94 12.76 -1.33
CA ILE A 202 -5.62 11.77 -0.48
C ILE A 202 -5.25 12.04 0.98
N VAL A 203 -6.25 12.17 1.84
CA VAL A 203 -6.09 12.54 3.26
C VAL A 203 -6.45 11.39 4.19
N GLY A 204 -5.73 11.31 5.30
CA GLY A 204 -6.00 10.30 6.32
C GLY A 204 -5.55 8.90 5.95
N ALA A 205 -5.96 7.94 6.75
CA ALA A 205 -5.72 6.51 6.49
C ALA A 205 -6.64 6.00 5.38
N THR A 206 -6.14 5.08 4.54
CA THR A 206 -6.97 4.40 3.54
C THR A 206 -7.22 2.96 3.96
N HIS A 207 -8.37 2.43 3.54
CA HIS A 207 -8.81 1.08 3.84
C HIS A 207 -8.98 0.32 2.52
N THR A 208 -8.35 -0.83 2.39
CA THR A 208 -8.53 -1.70 1.22
C THR A 208 -9.05 -3.05 1.66
N PHE A 209 -10.14 -3.50 1.07
CA PHE A 209 -10.67 -4.86 1.18
C PHE A 209 -10.43 -5.55 -0.15
N SER A 210 -9.66 -6.61 -0.17
CA SER A 210 -9.35 -7.33 -1.41
C SER A 210 -9.36 -8.83 -1.22
N GLY A 211 -9.60 -9.54 -2.30
CA GLY A 211 -9.50 -10.99 -2.40
C GLY A 211 -8.92 -11.39 -3.74
N GLY A 212 -8.44 -12.61 -3.83
CA GLY A 212 -7.81 -13.06 -5.05
C GLY A 212 -7.39 -14.52 -5.04
N LEU A 213 -6.71 -14.88 -6.11
CA LEU A 213 -6.15 -16.22 -6.32
C LEU A 213 -4.67 -16.10 -6.64
N ARG A 214 -3.90 -17.02 -6.08
CA ARG A 214 -2.47 -17.21 -6.39
C ARG A 214 -2.24 -18.64 -6.86
N ILE A 215 -1.24 -18.82 -7.72
CA ILE A 215 -0.77 -20.11 -8.18
C ILE A 215 0.67 -20.30 -7.69
N SER A 216 0.96 -21.44 -7.10
CA SER A 216 2.33 -21.83 -6.72
C SER A 216 3.16 -22.13 -7.97
N LEU A 217 4.31 -21.46 -8.09
CA LEU A 217 5.30 -21.71 -9.14
C LEU A 217 6.28 -22.84 -8.79
N GLY A 218 6.17 -23.40 -7.59
CA GLY A 218 7.05 -24.44 -7.08
C GLY A 218 7.90 -23.95 -5.90
N SER A 219 8.69 -24.85 -5.33
CA SER A 219 9.66 -24.59 -4.29
C SER A 219 11.07 -24.66 -4.87
N ALA A 220 11.89 -23.65 -4.63
CA ALA A 220 13.33 -23.76 -4.83
C ALA A 220 13.90 -24.53 -3.63
N ARG A 221 14.21 -25.81 -3.80
CA ARG A 221 15.07 -26.55 -2.88
C ARG A 221 16.52 -26.20 -3.27
N GLU A 222 17.24 -25.55 -2.39
CA GLU A 222 18.70 -25.66 -2.47
C GLU A 222 19.05 -27.12 -2.22
N ALA A 223 19.49 -27.81 -3.25
CA ALA A 223 20.08 -29.13 -3.07
C ALA A 223 21.24 -28.99 -2.09
N PRO A 224 21.33 -29.83 -1.02
CA PRO A 224 22.50 -29.81 -0.17
C PRO A 224 23.71 -30.06 -1.07
N ARG A 225 24.65 -29.11 -1.13
CA ARG A 225 25.96 -29.37 -1.76
C ARG A 225 26.54 -30.57 -1.04
N ALA A 226 26.61 -31.69 -1.74
CA ALA A 226 27.41 -32.81 -1.31
C ALA A 226 28.84 -32.30 -1.16
N GLY A 227 29.27 -32.09 0.10
CA GLY A 227 30.64 -31.76 0.40
C GLY A 227 31.53 -32.94 -0.06
N TYR A 228 32.51 -32.63 -0.86
CA TYR A 228 33.65 -33.49 -1.12
C TYR A 228 34.59 -33.39 0.08
#